data_5cec52aef88790e1943fe6e842ae669d
#
_entry.id   5cec52aef88790e1943fe6e842ae669d
#
_cell.length_a   1.000
_cell.length_b   1.000
_cell.length_c   1.000
_cell.angle_alpha   90.00
_cell.angle_beta   90.00
_cell.angle_gamma   90.00
#
_symmetry.space_group_name_H-M   'P 1'
#
loop_
_entity.id
_entity.type
_entity.pdbx_description
1 polymer ?
#
loop_
_entity_poly.entity_id
_entity_poly.type
_entity_poly.pdbx_seq_one_letter_code
_entity_poly.pdbx_strand_id
1 'polypeptide(L)'
;MDNINKIPWQPGMTLENANGAVADTSLGYQYAIQTTTLIRAKVIEQKFYKIPFAEYIPVEVGTGAFLEEIKTNLTYDSAGSFESGIQGTSSGPTQVAQVTVGTSPKTAAIVTWAKGYQYNLVELKKALASNNWDVVSSKMKALKRNWDLGLQETSFLGLKSNSNVPGLLSNSEVTVDTTTITGYISALSYTDFATFVKNLMAAYFTNSNSTELPDTFAIPQIDYLGLEVPVSPQFPMVSMLDYLEKAFKRATQNPNFKIVGIAYCDQVNNAGYWAANGSNRYVLYRRDPETLKMDIPVDFILNPAATADNYNWNGVGLGQFSGTIIYRVPEVMYFNWAA
;
A
#
# COMPACT_ATOMS: atom_id res chain seq x y z
N MET A 1 17.31 -32.88 29.08
CA MET A 1 16.45 -32.50 30.25
C MET A 1 17.40 -32.04 31.31
N ASP A 2 17.76 -30.78 31.23
CA ASP A 2 18.80 -30.22 32.08
C ASP A 2 18.23 -29.90 33.46
N ASN A 3 18.91 -30.44 34.44
CA ASN A 3 18.68 -30.16 35.84
C ASN A 3 18.78 -28.64 36.09
N ILE A 4 17.64 -27.99 36.14
CA ILE A 4 17.58 -26.66 36.76
C ILE A 4 17.95 -26.89 38.21
N ASN A 5 19.15 -26.47 38.60
CA ASN A 5 19.63 -26.46 39.98
C ASN A 5 18.60 -25.72 40.84
N LYS A 6 17.69 -26.48 41.44
CA LYS A 6 16.80 -25.97 42.48
C LYS A 6 17.69 -25.72 43.70
N ILE A 7 18.14 -24.50 43.86
CA ILE A 7 18.73 -24.05 45.12
C ILE A 7 17.60 -24.10 46.16
N PRO A 8 17.66 -25.01 47.16
CA PRO A 8 16.60 -25.11 48.15
C PRO A 8 16.60 -23.83 48.99
N TRP A 9 15.47 -23.16 49.00
CA TRP A 9 15.29 -21.94 49.81
C TRP A 9 15.50 -22.28 51.30
N GLN A 10 16.43 -21.58 51.96
CA GLN A 10 16.66 -21.73 53.40
C GLN A 10 16.14 -20.50 54.16
N PRO A 11 15.50 -20.67 55.35
CA PRO A 11 15.05 -19.57 56.17
C PRO A 11 16.26 -18.63 56.48
N GLY A 12 16.13 -17.33 56.15
CA GLY A 12 17.20 -16.33 56.31
C GLY A 12 18.00 -16.02 55.04
N MET A 13 17.73 -16.71 53.93
CA MET A 13 18.33 -16.39 52.64
C MET A 13 17.58 -15.19 52.02
N THR A 14 18.30 -14.10 51.78
CA THR A 14 17.76 -12.97 51.00
C THR A 14 17.81 -13.28 49.50
N LEU A 15 17.00 -12.65 48.71
CA LEU A 15 17.04 -12.76 47.24
C LEU A 15 18.40 -12.45 46.64
N GLU A 16 19.16 -11.62 47.29
CA GLU A 16 20.54 -11.28 46.98
C GLU A 16 21.47 -12.47 47.11
N ASN A 17 21.33 -13.27 48.18
CA ASN A 17 22.16 -14.44 48.43
C ASN A 17 21.80 -15.62 47.51
N ALA A 18 20.57 -15.67 47.06
CA ALA A 18 20.13 -16.75 46.15
C ALA A 18 20.60 -16.59 44.70
N ASN A 19 20.83 -15.35 44.24
CA ASN A 19 21.16 -15.06 42.83
C ASN A 19 22.37 -14.15 42.62
N GLY A 20 22.99 -13.64 43.71
CA GLY A 20 24.10 -12.67 43.59
C GLY A 20 23.69 -11.34 42.95
N ALA A 21 22.40 -11.04 42.94
CA ALA A 21 21.85 -9.82 42.33
C ALA A 21 21.27 -8.93 43.42
N VAL A 22 21.41 -7.63 43.24
CA VAL A 22 20.85 -6.61 44.17
C VAL A 22 19.34 -6.79 44.26
N ALA A 23 18.82 -6.82 45.49
CA ALA A 23 17.41 -7.02 45.79
C ALA A 23 16.60 -5.80 45.34
N ASP A 24 16.13 -5.84 44.11
CA ASP A 24 15.08 -4.96 43.60
C ASP A 24 13.75 -5.71 43.65
N THR A 25 12.69 -5.08 44.13
CA THR A 25 11.35 -5.64 44.22
C THR A 25 10.84 -6.12 42.85
N SER A 26 11.30 -5.52 41.74
CA SER A 26 11.01 -5.95 40.39
C SER A 26 11.67 -7.29 40.03
N LEU A 27 12.88 -7.55 40.55
CA LEU A 27 13.57 -8.83 40.40
C LEU A 27 12.90 -9.96 41.18
N GLY A 28 12.40 -9.65 42.40
CA GLY A 28 11.63 -10.60 43.20
C GLY A 28 10.33 -11.04 42.51
N TYR A 29 9.66 -10.13 41.86
CA TYR A 29 8.46 -10.43 41.07
C TYR A 29 8.78 -11.30 39.85
N GLN A 30 9.86 -10.98 39.14
CA GLN A 30 10.32 -11.79 37.99
C GLN A 30 10.75 -13.21 38.41
N TYR A 31 11.42 -13.35 39.55
CA TYR A 31 11.78 -14.64 40.11
C TYR A 31 10.54 -15.48 40.47
N ALA A 32 9.54 -14.87 41.10
CA ALA A 32 8.29 -15.53 41.42
C ALA A 32 7.52 -16.00 40.17
N ILE A 33 7.54 -15.20 39.11
CA ILE A 33 6.95 -15.57 37.81
C ILE A 33 7.69 -16.75 37.19
N GLN A 34 9.03 -16.75 37.21
CA GLN A 34 9.82 -17.85 36.66
C GLN A 34 9.64 -19.19 37.38
N THR A 35 9.38 -19.16 38.71
CA THR A 35 9.17 -20.38 39.51
C THR A 35 7.77 -20.95 39.41
N THR A 36 6.78 -20.12 39.10
CA THR A 36 5.35 -20.54 39.05
C THR A 36 4.79 -20.61 37.63
N THR A 37 5.47 -19.98 36.66
CA THR A 37 4.98 -19.86 35.28
C THR A 37 6.01 -20.41 34.29
N LEU A 38 5.58 -21.34 33.43
CA LEU A 38 6.40 -21.79 32.31
C LEU A 38 6.49 -20.67 31.26
N ILE A 39 7.58 -19.94 31.22
CA ILE A 39 7.84 -18.95 30.18
C ILE A 39 8.32 -19.68 28.93
N ARG A 40 7.52 -19.65 27.88
CA ARG A 40 7.93 -20.23 26.58
C ARG A 40 9.02 -19.36 25.95
N ALA A 41 10.11 -19.99 25.51
CA ALA A 41 11.19 -19.30 24.79
C ALA A 41 10.76 -18.71 23.43
N LYS A 42 9.62 -19.19 22.88
CA LYS A 42 9.09 -18.70 21.60
C LYS A 42 8.29 -17.43 21.81
N VAL A 43 8.81 -16.33 21.30
CA VAL A 43 8.07 -15.06 21.19
C VAL A 43 7.07 -15.17 20.05
N ILE A 44 5.78 -14.91 20.33
CA ILE A 44 4.73 -14.83 19.31
C ILE A 44 4.72 -13.39 18.81
N GLU A 45 5.15 -13.19 17.58
CA GLU A 45 5.13 -11.88 16.94
C GLU A 45 3.70 -11.51 16.49
N GLN A 46 3.35 -10.23 16.63
CA GLN A 46 2.09 -9.70 16.10
C GLN A 46 2.10 -9.76 14.58
N LYS A 47 0.99 -10.25 14.00
CA LYS A 47 0.80 -10.24 12.54
C LYS A 47 0.13 -8.93 12.11
N PHE A 48 0.51 -8.46 10.92
CA PHE A 48 -0.05 -7.27 10.28
C PHE A 48 -0.55 -7.62 8.88
N TYR A 49 -1.53 -6.86 8.40
CA TYR A 49 -1.95 -6.94 7.00
C TYR A 49 -0.79 -6.51 6.11
N LYS A 50 -0.33 -7.42 5.26
CA LYS A 50 0.76 -7.18 4.32
C LYS A 50 0.32 -7.61 2.94
N ILE A 51 0.43 -6.69 1.98
CA ILE A 51 0.13 -6.91 0.57
C ILE A 51 1.36 -6.50 -0.25
N PRO A 52 1.74 -7.26 -1.27
CA PRO A 52 2.84 -6.90 -2.16
C PRO A 52 2.42 -5.76 -3.09
N PHE A 53 2.45 -4.51 -2.63
CA PHE A 53 1.98 -3.35 -3.38
C PHE A 53 2.69 -3.17 -4.74
N ALA A 54 3.94 -3.63 -4.87
CA ALA A 54 4.67 -3.61 -6.13
C ALA A 54 4.05 -4.50 -7.23
N GLU A 55 3.17 -5.44 -6.87
CA GLU A 55 2.40 -6.21 -7.86
C GLU A 55 1.23 -5.41 -8.45
N TYR A 56 0.77 -4.39 -7.75
CA TYR A 56 -0.38 -3.55 -8.14
C TYR A 56 0.06 -2.20 -8.71
N ILE A 57 1.15 -1.67 -8.22
CA ILE A 57 1.70 -0.37 -8.60
C ILE A 57 3.15 -0.58 -9.06
N PRO A 58 3.53 -0.17 -10.28
CA PRO A 58 4.94 -0.17 -10.69
C PRO A 58 5.78 0.69 -9.75
N VAL A 59 6.89 0.12 -9.24
CA VAL A 59 7.78 0.78 -8.30
C VAL A 59 9.16 0.92 -8.90
N GLU A 60 9.70 2.12 -8.88
CA GLU A 60 11.07 2.41 -9.30
C GLU A 60 11.91 2.74 -8.07
N VAL A 61 12.99 1.96 -7.84
CA VAL A 61 13.84 2.09 -6.66
C VAL A 61 15.22 2.58 -7.07
N GLY A 62 15.77 3.54 -6.31
CA GLY A 62 17.16 4.00 -6.52
C GLY A 62 17.32 5.06 -7.60
N THR A 63 16.31 5.87 -7.88
CA THR A 63 16.33 6.94 -8.89
C THR A 63 17.25 8.11 -8.56
N GLY A 64 17.74 8.18 -7.34
CA GLY A 64 18.68 9.20 -6.88
C GLY A 64 18.68 9.31 -5.36
N ALA A 65 19.75 9.85 -4.79
CA ALA A 65 19.86 10.01 -3.35
C ALA A 65 19.39 11.41 -2.93
N PHE A 66 18.50 11.46 -1.92
CA PHE A 66 18.09 12.69 -1.21
C PHE A 66 17.54 13.80 -2.11
N LEU A 67 16.56 13.43 -2.93
CA LEU A 67 15.84 14.37 -3.80
C LEU A 67 14.71 15.05 -3.04
N GLU A 68 14.34 16.26 -3.44
CA GLU A 68 13.15 16.96 -2.94
C GLU A 68 11.94 16.73 -3.84
N GLU A 69 12.14 16.62 -5.14
CA GLU A 69 11.09 16.39 -6.13
C GLU A 69 11.64 15.65 -7.36
N ILE A 70 10.75 14.93 -8.04
CA ILE A 70 11.04 14.33 -9.35
C ILE A 70 10.09 14.97 -10.36
N LYS A 71 10.65 15.48 -11.47
CA LYS A 71 9.87 16.05 -12.58
C LYS A 71 9.90 15.11 -13.77
N THR A 72 8.73 14.73 -14.23
CA THR A 72 8.55 13.95 -15.46
C THR A 72 7.87 14.82 -16.49
N ASN A 73 8.50 15.00 -17.66
CA ASN A 73 7.94 15.78 -18.74
C ASN A 73 6.92 14.93 -19.50
N LEU A 74 5.68 15.38 -19.54
CA LEU A 74 4.63 14.84 -20.39
C LEU A 74 4.60 15.65 -21.67
N THR A 75 4.66 14.97 -22.81
CA THR A 75 4.53 15.59 -24.12
C THR A 75 3.09 15.50 -24.59
N TYR A 76 2.57 16.55 -25.14
CA TYR A 76 1.28 16.56 -25.82
C TYR A 76 1.43 17.19 -27.19
N ASP A 77 0.74 16.64 -28.15
CA ASP A 77 0.67 17.14 -29.51
C ASP A 77 -0.72 17.66 -29.84
N SER A 78 -0.78 18.73 -30.58
CA SER A 78 -2.01 19.30 -31.14
C SER A 78 -1.87 19.33 -32.65
N ALA A 79 -2.30 18.23 -33.27
CA ALA A 79 -2.27 18.09 -34.72
C ALA A 79 -3.47 18.76 -35.43
N GLY A 80 -4.46 19.21 -34.66
CA GLY A 80 -5.74 19.67 -35.21
C GLY A 80 -6.58 18.51 -35.80
N SER A 81 -7.57 18.84 -36.62
CA SER A 81 -8.32 17.81 -37.32
C SER A 81 -7.58 17.34 -38.57
N PHE A 82 -7.75 16.06 -38.94
CA PHE A 82 -7.23 15.53 -40.22
C PHE A 82 -7.69 16.35 -41.43
N GLU A 83 -8.91 16.85 -41.38
CA GLU A 83 -9.50 17.66 -42.46
C GLU A 83 -8.78 19.01 -42.67
N SER A 84 -8.14 19.57 -41.63
CA SER A 84 -7.37 20.82 -41.73
C SER A 84 -6.12 20.67 -42.61
N GLY A 85 -5.66 19.44 -42.82
CA GLY A 85 -4.53 19.13 -43.71
C GLY A 85 -4.91 18.88 -45.15
N ILE A 86 -6.21 18.80 -45.48
CA ILE A 86 -6.67 18.55 -46.87
C ILE A 86 -6.57 19.81 -47.68
N GLN A 87 -5.72 19.78 -48.71
CA GLN A 87 -5.53 20.87 -49.65
C GLN A 87 -6.44 20.67 -50.89
N GLY A 88 -7.22 21.70 -51.20
CA GLY A 88 -7.99 21.72 -52.42
C GLY A 88 -7.14 21.82 -53.68
N THR A 89 -7.39 21.01 -54.69
CA THR A 89 -6.63 21.02 -55.95
C THR A 89 -6.86 22.26 -56.81
N SER A 90 -7.84 23.12 -56.48
CA SER A 90 -8.21 24.28 -57.27
C SER A 90 -8.02 25.63 -56.56
N SER A 91 -7.55 25.62 -55.34
CA SER A 91 -7.32 26.85 -54.54
C SER A 91 -5.85 27.23 -54.59
N GLY A 92 -5.55 28.55 -54.74
CA GLY A 92 -4.19 29.10 -54.68
C GLY A 92 -3.47 28.75 -53.34
N PRO A 93 -2.27 29.29 -53.11
CA PRO A 93 -1.41 28.88 -51.99
C PRO A 93 -2.20 28.98 -50.68
N THR A 94 -2.61 27.83 -50.15
CA THR A 94 -3.35 27.70 -48.92
C THR A 94 -2.33 27.55 -47.78
N GLN A 95 -2.56 28.22 -46.68
CA GLN A 95 -1.69 28.06 -45.51
C GLN A 95 -1.76 26.61 -45.03
N VAL A 96 -0.61 25.94 -44.98
CA VAL A 96 -0.48 24.58 -44.49
C VAL A 96 -0.73 24.61 -42.98
N ALA A 97 -1.65 23.79 -42.51
CA ALA A 97 -1.90 23.64 -41.08
C ALA A 97 -0.65 23.08 -40.38
N GLN A 98 -0.30 23.66 -39.26
CA GLN A 98 0.88 23.25 -38.50
C GLN A 98 0.52 22.47 -37.26
N VAL A 99 1.30 21.44 -36.99
CA VAL A 99 1.23 20.66 -35.76
C VAL A 99 2.09 21.35 -34.70
N THR A 100 1.56 21.50 -33.51
CA THR A 100 2.29 22.04 -32.37
C THR A 100 2.50 20.93 -31.33
N VAL A 101 3.71 20.82 -30.83
CA VAL A 101 4.05 19.92 -29.72
C VAL A 101 4.44 20.75 -28.52
N GLY A 102 3.82 20.46 -27.40
CA GLY A 102 4.12 21.08 -26.10
C GLY A 102 4.60 20.05 -25.08
N THR A 103 5.25 20.55 -24.04
CA THR A 103 5.65 19.74 -22.90
C THR A 103 5.13 20.36 -21.61
N SER A 104 4.59 19.54 -20.72
CA SER A 104 4.17 19.95 -19.40
C SER A 104 4.82 19.05 -18.35
N PRO A 105 5.56 19.60 -17.38
CA PRO A 105 6.17 18.79 -16.32
C PRO A 105 5.11 18.37 -15.31
N LYS A 106 5.07 17.09 -14.96
CA LYS A 106 4.36 16.58 -13.78
C LYS A 106 5.37 16.36 -12.66
N THR A 107 5.13 17.00 -11.52
CA THR A 107 6.04 16.95 -10.37
C THR A 107 5.55 15.97 -9.34
N ALA A 108 6.44 15.11 -8.89
CA ALA A 108 6.28 14.21 -7.76
C ALA A 108 6.98 14.77 -6.53
N ALA A 109 6.25 15.02 -5.46
CA ALA A 109 6.84 15.38 -4.18
C ALA A 109 7.49 14.16 -3.53
N ILE A 110 8.74 14.32 -3.08
CA ILE A 110 9.47 13.29 -2.35
C ILE A 110 9.41 13.59 -0.85
N VAL A 111 9.15 12.56 -0.07
CA VAL A 111 9.11 12.66 1.40
C VAL A 111 10.27 11.87 1.98
N THR A 112 11.02 12.53 2.86
CA THR A 112 12.04 11.87 3.68
C THR A 112 11.42 11.38 4.97
N TRP A 113 11.52 10.08 5.19
CA TRP A 113 11.11 9.43 6.43
C TRP A 113 12.35 9.12 7.26
N ALA A 114 12.33 9.52 8.54
CA ALA A 114 13.36 9.18 9.51
C ALA A 114 12.71 8.81 10.83
N LYS A 115 13.12 7.69 11.42
CA LYS A 115 12.64 7.24 12.72
C LYS A 115 13.78 6.65 13.54
N GLY A 116 13.91 7.14 14.77
CA GLY A 116 14.94 6.69 15.70
C GLY A 116 14.55 5.43 16.46
N TYR A 117 15.56 4.68 16.88
CA TYR A 117 15.45 3.67 17.93
C TYR A 117 16.53 3.92 18.97
N GLN A 118 16.20 3.67 20.22
CA GLN A 118 17.08 3.89 21.36
C GLN A 118 17.03 2.68 22.27
N TYR A 119 18.15 2.36 22.88
CA TYR A 119 18.26 1.41 23.97
C TYR A 119 19.35 1.82 24.95
N ASN A 120 19.23 1.39 26.19
CA ASN A 120 20.22 1.68 27.21
C ASN A 120 20.88 0.40 27.77
N LEU A 121 21.98 0.58 28.49
CA LEU A 121 22.78 -0.53 29.04
C LEU A 121 21.95 -1.41 30.00
N VAL A 122 21.04 -0.82 30.78
CA VAL A 122 20.22 -1.55 31.75
C VAL A 122 19.18 -2.41 31.01
N GLU A 123 18.52 -1.84 29.99
CA GLU A 123 17.59 -2.58 29.16
C GLU A 123 18.25 -3.79 28.49
N LEU A 124 19.46 -3.60 27.97
CA LEU A 124 20.25 -4.67 27.36
C LEU A 124 20.58 -5.80 28.36
N LYS A 125 21.06 -5.43 29.56
CA LYS A 125 21.38 -6.40 30.62
C LYS A 125 20.13 -7.13 31.13
N LYS A 126 18.99 -6.43 31.30
CA LYS A 126 17.73 -7.06 31.68
C LYS A 126 17.22 -8.04 30.61
N ALA A 127 17.35 -7.68 29.36
CA ALA A 127 16.94 -8.56 28.25
C ALA A 127 17.80 -9.84 28.17
N LEU A 128 19.10 -9.71 28.39
CA LEU A 128 20.00 -10.86 28.45
C LEU A 128 19.68 -11.78 29.66
N ALA A 129 19.29 -11.19 30.80
CA ALA A 129 18.90 -11.94 32.00
C ALA A 129 17.53 -12.64 31.85
N SER A 130 16.61 -12.05 31.08
CA SER A 130 15.27 -12.61 30.86
C SER A 130 15.18 -13.33 29.52
N ASN A 131 15.63 -14.58 29.43
CA ASN A 131 15.47 -15.46 28.27
C ASN A 131 16.31 -15.10 27.01
N ASN A 132 17.41 -14.40 27.15
CA ASN A 132 18.29 -14.07 26.03
C ASN A 132 17.57 -13.39 24.85
N TRP A 133 16.60 -12.51 25.15
CA TRP A 133 15.84 -11.78 24.15
C TRP A 133 16.69 -10.66 23.55
N ASP A 134 16.88 -10.69 22.23
CA ASP A 134 17.60 -9.63 21.52
C ASP A 134 16.70 -8.41 21.27
N VAL A 135 16.75 -7.46 22.22
CA VAL A 135 16.02 -6.19 22.17
C VAL A 135 16.43 -5.36 20.96
N VAL A 136 17.72 -5.31 20.64
CA VAL A 136 18.27 -4.48 19.57
C VAL A 136 17.73 -4.95 18.22
N SER A 137 17.87 -6.23 17.94
CA SER A 137 17.33 -6.82 16.70
C SER A 137 15.81 -6.69 16.60
N SER A 138 15.10 -6.82 17.73
CA SER A 138 13.64 -6.64 17.75
C SER A 138 13.23 -5.20 17.43
N LYS A 139 13.94 -4.19 17.96
CA LYS A 139 13.70 -2.77 17.65
C LYS A 139 14.01 -2.45 16.18
N MET A 140 15.11 -2.98 15.65
CA MET A 140 15.46 -2.83 14.23
C MET A 140 14.43 -3.46 13.30
N LYS A 141 13.94 -4.67 13.61
CA LYS A 141 12.86 -5.33 12.88
C LYS A 141 11.56 -4.54 12.94
N ALA A 142 11.22 -3.98 14.11
CA ALA A 142 10.03 -3.15 14.28
C ALA A 142 10.12 -1.86 13.44
N LEU A 143 11.31 -1.27 13.35
CA LEU A 143 11.56 -0.08 12.54
C LEU A 143 11.40 -0.38 11.05
N LYS A 144 12.03 -1.45 10.55
CA LYS A 144 11.85 -1.90 9.17
C LYS A 144 10.39 -2.22 8.84
N ARG A 145 9.69 -2.90 9.75
CA ARG A 145 8.26 -3.19 9.59
C ARG A 145 7.43 -1.91 9.50
N ASN A 146 7.74 -0.90 10.32
CA ASN A 146 7.05 0.40 10.26
C ASN A 146 7.25 1.09 8.90
N TRP A 147 8.46 1.01 8.34
CA TRP A 147 8.76 1.47 6.99
C TRP A 147 7.94 0.71 5.93
N ASP A 148 8.01 -0.62 5.93
CA ASP A 148 7.33 -1.46 4.95
C ASP A 148 5.80 -1.25 4.95
N LEU A 149 5.19 -1.17 6.15
CA LEU A 149 3.76 -0.91 6.29
C LEU A 149 3.39 0.53 5.91
N GLY A 150 4.24 1.49 6.23
CA GLY A 150 4.05 2.89 5.84
C GLY A 150 4.11 3.08 4.33
N LEU A 151 5.05 2.45 3.64
CA LEU A 151 5.11 2.44 2.18
C LEU A 151 3.87 1.80 1.56
N GLN A 152 3.44 0.66 2.10
CA GLN A 152 2.24 -0.03 1.65
C GLN A 152 1.00 0.87 1.79
N GLU A 153 0.81 1.51 2.95
CA GLU A 153 -0.31 2.43 3.17
C GLU A 153 -0.24 3.63 2.22
N THR A 154 0.94 4.24 2.10
CA THR A 154 1.13 5.41 1.24
C THR A 154 0.93 5.07 -0.24
N SER A 155 1.34 3.91 -0.70
CA SER A 155 1.16 3.51 -2.10
C SER A 155 -0.32 3.46 -2.50
N PHE A 156 -1.20 3.03 -1.60
CA PHE A 156 -2.64 2.96 -1.88
C PHE A 156 -3.40 4.20 -1.46
N LEU A 157 -3.16 4.71 -0.26
CA LEU A 157 -3.96 5.77 0.34
C LEU A 157 -3.30 7.15 0.29
N GLY A 158 -1.97 7.22 0.10
CA GLY A 158 -1.22 8.46 0.21
C GLY A 158 -0.99 8.90 1.66
N LEU A 159 -0.55 10.14 1.86
CA LEU A 159 -0.33 10.73 3.17
C LEU A 159 -1.48 11.68 3.54
N LYS A 160 -2.15 11.43 4.67
CA LYS A 160 -3.20 12.35 5.19
C LYS A 160 -2.65 13.74 5.50
N SER A 161 -1.38 13.83 5.92
CA SER A 161 -0.74 15.10 6.29
C SER A 161 -0.27 15.92 5.09
N ASN A 162 -0.17 15.32 3.91
CA ASN A 162 0.34 15.98 2.72
C ASN A 162 -0.40 15.51 1.46
N SER A 163 -1.31 16.33 0.96
CA SER A 163 -2.10 16.07 -0.26
C SER A 163 -1.26 15.99 -1.55
N ASN A 164 -0.01 16.47 -1.52
CA ASN A 164 0.90 16.38 -2.68
C ASN A 164 1.54 14.98 -2.80
N VAL A 165 1.24 14.08 -1.86
CA VAL A 165 1.69 12.68 -1.86
C VAL A 165 0.43 11.79 -1.93
N PRO A 166 -0.23 11.71 -3.10
CA PRO A 166 -1.42 10.90 -3.27
C PRO A 166 -1.06 9.41 -3.34
N GLY A 167 -2.02 8.55 -3.02
CA GLY A 167 -1.95 7.12 -3.29
C GLY A 167 -2.75 6.75 -4.55
N LEU A 168 -2.71 5.47 -4.91
CA LEU A 168 -3.49 4.93 -6.02
C LEU A 168 -4.99 5.23 -5.86
N LEU A 169 -5.49 5.23 -4.64
CA LEU A 169 -6.92 5.40 -4.32
C LEU A 169 -7.32 6.85 -4.01
N SER A 170 -6.39 7.77 -3.78
CA SER A 170 -6.69 9.10 -3.25
C SER A 170 -6.29 10.25 -4.17
N ASN A 171 -5.96 9.98 -5.41
CA ASN A 171 -5.59 11.04 -6.36
C ASN A 171 -6.82 11.86 -6.73
N SER A 172 -6.77 13.17 -6.49
CA SER A 172 -7.87 14.10 -6.73
C SER A 172 -8.09 14.45 -8.21
N GLU A 173 -7.13 14.15 -9.08
CA GLU A 173 -7.24 14.40 -10.52
C GLU A 173 -8.07 13.33 -11.24
N VAL A 174 -8.22 12.16 -10.63
CA VAL A 174 -8.93 11.02 -11.24
C VAL A 174 -10.43 11.22 -11.16
N THR A 175 -11.10 10.93 -12.27
CA THR A 175 -12.57 10.98 -12.36
C THR A 175 -13.21 9.97 -11.42
N VAL A 176 -14.21 10.43 -10.67
CA VAL A 176 -14.99 9.61 -9.72
C VAL A 176 -16.42 9.47 -10.23
N ASP A 177 -16.84 8.22 -10.48
CA ASP A 177 -18.24 7.88 -10.77
C ASP A 177 -18.92 7.37 -9.49
N THR A 178 -20.07 7.92 -9.18
CA THR A 178 -20.90 7.55 -8.03
C THR A 178 -22.25 6.95 -8.48
N THR A 179 -22.42 6.72 -9.76
CA THR A 179 -23.70 6.28 -10.35
C THR A 179 -23.70 4.84 -10.81
N THR A 180 -22.55 4.36 -11.30
CA THR A 180 -22.45 3.01 -11.88
C THR A 180 -22.44 1.93 -10.80
N ILE A 181 -21.78 2.18 -9.66
CA ILE A 181 -21.72 1.27 -8.52
C ILE A 181 -22.45 1.92 -7.34
N THR A 182 -23.56 1.33 -6.94
CA THR A 182 -24.43 1.82 -5.86
C THR A 182 -24.54 0.85 -4.67
N GLY A 183 -23.81 -0.26 -4.73
CA GLY A 183 -23.79 -1.30 -3.70
C GLY A 183 -22.69 -2.31 -3.95
N TYR A 184 -22.60 -3.35 -3.13
CA TYR A 184 -21.67 -4.45 -3.38
C TYR A 184 -22.01 -5.19 -4.67
N ILE A 185 -21.00 -5.48 -5.48
CA ILE A 185 -21.15 -6.25 -6.73
C ILE A 185 -21.66 -7.67 -6.44
N SER A 186 -21.22 -8.23 -5.31
CA SER A 186 -21.66 -9.55 -4.83
C SER A 186 -23.14 -9.62 -4.46
N ALA A 187 -23.81 -8.48 -4.27
CA ALA A 187 -25.23 -8.41 -3.97
C ALA A 187 -26.12 -8.27 -5.23
N LEU A 188 -25.51 -8.15 -6.42
CA LEU A 188 -26.24 -8.01 -7.67
C LEU A 188 -26.97 -9.30 -8.06
N SER A 189 -28.15 -9.17 -8.66
CA SER A 189 -28.85 -10.30 -9.26
C SER A 189 -28.13 -10.77 -10.53
N TYR A 190 -28.35 -12.02 -10.93
CA TYR A 190 -27.76 -12.58 -12.16
C TYR A 190 -28.06 -11.74 -13.40
N THR A 191 -29.26 -11.20 -13.53
CA THR A 191 -29.68 -10.36 -14.66
C THR A 191 -29.01 -9.01 -14.68
N ASP A 192 -28.79 -8.41 -13.52
CA ASP A 192 -28.18 -7.11 -13.38
C ASP A 192 -26.67 -7.17 -13.58
N PHE A 193 -26.08 -8.32 -13.26
CA PHE A 193 -24.63 -8.52 -13.33
C PHE A 193 -24.07 -8.38 -14.76
N ALA A 194 -24.77 -8.91 -15.77
CA ALA A 194 -24.37 -8.74 -17.16
C ALA A 194 -24.46 -7.29 -17.63
N THR A 195 -25.50 -6.58 -17.20
CA THR A 195 -25.69 -5.15 -17.49
C THR A 195 -24.65 -4.31 -16.77
N PHE A 196 -24.30 -4.66 -15.54
CA PHE A 196 -23.28 -4.03 -14.75
C PHE A 196 -21.92 -3.99 -15.44
N VAL A 197 -21.43 -5.14 -15.94
CA VAL A 197 -20.14 -5.21 -16.66
C VAL A 197 -20.14 -4.29 -17.87
N LYS A 198 -21.23 -4.27 -18.64
CA LYS A 198 -21.38 -3.37 -19.80
C LYS A 198 -21.29 -1.90 -19.36
N ASN A 199 -22.02 -1.51 -18.33
CA ASN A 199 -22.07 -0.12 -17.87
C ASN A 199 -20.70 0.33 -17.31
N LEU A 200 -20.04 -0.52 -16.54
CA LEU A 200 -18.71 -0.26 -15.99
C LEU A 200 -17.68 -0.02 -17.10
N MET A 201 -17.68 -0.90 -18.12
CA MET A 201 -16.77 -0.74 -19.26
C MET A 201 -17.11 0.48 -20.10
N ALA A 202 -18.39 0.79 -20.30
CA ALA A 202 -18.81 1.98 -21.03
C ALA A 202 -18.38 3.27 -20.32
N ALA A 203 -18.48 3.31 -18.99
CA ALA A 203 -18.00 4.45 -18.20
C ALA A 203 -16.49 4.65 -18.35
N TYR A 204 -15.71 3.55 -18.26
CA TYR A 204 -14.26 3.61 -18.44
C TYR A 204 -13.88 4.05 -19.88
N PHE A 205 -14.50 3.50 -20.90
CA PHE A 205 -14.22 3.88 -22.30
C PHE A 205 -14.56 5.34 -22.59
N THR A 206 -15.60 5.86 -21.96
CA THR A 206 -15.94 7.28 -22.05
C THR A 206 -14.85 8.13 -21.37
N ASN A 207 -14.38 7.73 -20.20
CA ASN A 207 -13.32 8.43 -19.49
C ASN A 207 -11.97 8.41 -20.21
N SER A 208 -11.59 7.27 -20.77
CA SER A 208 -10.32 7.09 -21.50
C SER A 208 -10.40 7.53 -22.98
N ASN A 209 -11.53 8.04 -23.46
CA ASN A 209 -11.79 8.29 -24.89
C ASN A 209 -11.49 7.06 -25.78
N SER A 210 -11.65 5.86 -25.23
CA SER A 210 -11.35 4.58 -25.89
C SER A 210 -9.89 4.45 -26.39
N THR A 211 -8.97 5.20 -25.80
CA THR A 211 -7.55 5.18 -26.20
C THR A 211 -6.82 3.95 -25.69
N GLU A 212 -7.13 3.54 -24.45
CA GLU A 212 -6.46 2.42 -23.81
C GLU A 212 -7.43 1.54 -23.02
N LEU A 213 -7.08 0.28 -22.89
CA LEU A 213 -7.86 -0.73 -22.18
C LEU A 213 -7.29 -0.96 -20.77
N PRO A 214 -8.14 -1.13 -19.76
CA PRO A 214 -7.69 -1.44 -18.40
C PRO A 214 -7.20 -2.89 -18.32
N ASP A 215 -6.33 -3.17 -17.38
CA ASP A 215 -5.83 -4.52 -17.09
C ASP A 215 -6.08 -4.98 -15.67
N THR A 216 -6.40 -4.04 -14.77
CA THR A 216 -6.57 -4.34 -13.35
C THR A 216 -7.82 -3.67 -12.80
N PHE A 217 -8.64 -4.45 -12.09
CA PHE A 217 -9.79 -3.98 -11.34
C PHE A 217 -9.60 -4.26 -9.85
N ALA A 218 -9.31 -3.22 -9.08
CA ALA A 218 -9.19 -3.29 -7.64
C ALA A 218 -10.56 -3.04 -6.99
N ILE A 219 -10.97 -3.93 -6.11
CA ILE A 219 -12.27 -3.92 -5.44
C ILE A 219 -12.11 -4.04 -3.92
N PRO A 220 -13.11 -3.61 -3.13
CA PRO A 220 -13.14 -3.84 -1.69
C PRO A 220 -12.95 -5.31 -1.33
N GLN A 221 -12.15 -5.60 -0.30
CA GLN A 221 -11.85 -6.97 0.12
C GLN A 221 -13.10 -7.74 0.55
N ILE A 222 -14.04 -7.05 1.19
CA ILE A 222 -15.31 -7.65 1.62
C ILE A 222 -16.13 -8.09 0.42
N ASP A 223 -16.21 -7.25 -0.62
CA ASP A 223 -16.95 -7.57 -1.84
C ASP A 223 -16.27 -8.68 -2.64
N TYR A 224 -14.93 -8.67 -2.70
CA TYR A 224 -14.15 -9.74 -3.33
C TYR A 224 -14.47 -11.11 -2.76
N LEU A 225 -14.52 -11.23 -1.41
CA LEU A 225 -14.91 -12.47 -0.74
C LEU A 225 -16.36 -12.87 -1.03
N GLY A 226 -17.25 -11.88 -1.20
CA GLY A 226 -18.65 -12.12 -1.56
C GLY A 226 -18.84 -12.66 -2.99
N LEU A 227 -17.90 -12.40 -3.90
CA LEU A 227 -17.95 -12.86 -5.29
C LEU A 227 -17.62 -14.35 -5.47
N GLU A 228 -17.13 -15.04 -4.46
CA GLU A 228 -16.92 -16.50 -4.49
C GLU A 228 -18.23 -17.31 -4.52
N VAL A 229 -19.37 -16.66 -4.32
CA VAL A 229 -20.69 -17.30 -4.38
C VAL A 229 -21.03 -17.68 -5.82
N PRO A 230 -21.74 -18.82 -6.06
CA PRO A 230 -22.21 -19.19 -7.40
C PRO A 230 -23.07 -18.11 -8.05
N VAL A 231 -22.88 -17.88 -9.34
CA VAL A 231 -23.66 -16.90 -10.14
C VAL A 231 -25.16 -17.19 -10.10
N SER A 232 -25.53 -18.46 -10.12
CA SER A 232 -26.92 -18.91 -10.11
C SER A 232 -27.02 -20.32 -9.52
N PRO A 233 -28.15 -20.66 -8.86
CA PRO A 233 -28.42 -22.02 -8.39
C PRO A 233 -28.38 -23.08 -9.51
N GLN A 234 -28.65 -22.69 -10.75
CA GLN A 234 -28.58 -23.58 -11.91
C GLN A 234 -27.14 -23.85 -12.37
N PHE A 235 -26.18 -22.97 -12.01
CA PHE A 235 -24.78 -23.09 -12.39
C PHE A 235 -23.88 -23.03 -11.13
N PRO A 236 -23.96 -24.02 -10.23
CA PRO A 236 -23.26 -23.98 -8.96
C PRO A 236 -21.73 -24.09 -9.09
N MET A 237 -21.21 -24.47 -10.24
CA MET A 237 -19.78 -24.64 -10.50
C MET A 237 -19.10 -23.37 -11.01
N VAL A 238 -19.83 -22.28 -11.23
CA VAL A 238 -19.29 -21.01 -11.73
C VAL A 238 -19.53 -19.93 -10.67
N SER A 239 -18.46 -19.39 -10.12
CA SER A 239 -18.54 -18.26 -9.19
C SER A 239 -18.84 -16.96 -9.93
N MET A 240 -19.36 -15.97 -9.20
CA MET A 240 -19.53 -14.62 -9.74
C MET A 240 -18.18 -14.02 -10.15
N LEU A 241 -17.12 -14.32 -9.40
CA LEU A 241 -15.77 -13.87 -9.71
C LEU A 241 -15.27 -14.43 -11.05
N ASP A 242 -15.42 -15.74 -11.28
CA ASP A 242 -15.04 -16.38 -12.53
C ASP A 242 -15.78 -15.80 -13.75
N TYR A 243 -17.08 -15.53 -13.57
CA TYR A 243 -17.88 -14.91 -14.61
C TYR A 243 -17.42 -13.48 -14.91
N LEU A 244 -17.19 -12.69 -13.87
CA LEU A 244 -16.73 -11.32 -13.98
C LEU A 244 -15.36 -11.26 -14.67
N GLU A 245 -14.42 -12.10 -14.24
CA GLU A 245 -13.09 -12.17 -14.83
C GLU A 245 -13.12 -12.54 -16.31
N LYS A 246 -13.92 -13.55 -16.67
CA LYS A 246 -14.11 -13.95 -18.06
C LYS A 246 -14.77 -12.86 -18.91
N ALA A 247 -15.74 -12.14 -18.33
CA ALA A 247 -16.41 -11.04 -19.02
C ALA A 247 -15.45 -9.88 -19.28
N PHE A 248 -14.63 -9.50 -18.29
CA PHE A 248 -13.63 -8.46 -18.46
C PHE A 248 -12.52 -8.87 -19.43
N LYS A 249 -11.97 -10.07 -19.35
CA LYS A 249 -10.99 -10.58 -20.31
C LYS A 249 -11.48 -10.53 -21.75
N ARG A 250 -12.76 -10.79 -21.98
CA ARG A 250 -13.37 -10.66 -23.32
C ARG A 250 -13.58 -9.22 -23.74
N ALA A 251 -14.06 -8.38 -22.83
CA ALA A 251 -14.33 -6.97 -23.11
C ALA A 251 -13.04 -6.17 -23.37
N THR A 252 -11.97 -6.46 -22.62
CA THR A 252 -10.66 -5.81 -22.77
C THR A 252 -9.75 -6.50 -23.77
N GLN A 253 -10.14 -7.67 -24.27
CA GLN A 253 -9.29 -8.53 -25.14
C GLN A 253 -7.92 -8.84 -24.49
N ASN A 254 -7.81 -8.70 -23.17
CA ASN A 254 -6.59 -8.94 -22.41
C ASN A 254 -6.73 -10.21 -21.56
N PRO A 255 -6.00 -11.29 -21.89
CA PRO A 255 -6.06 -12.54 -21.12
C PRO A 255 -5.47 -12.38 -19.70
N ASN A 256 -4.64 -11.36 -19.49
CA ASN A 256 -3.97 -11.09 -18.23
C ASN A 256 -4.76 -10.13 -17.32
N PHE A 257 -5.99 -9.76 -17.68
CA PHE A 257 -6.84 -8.94 -16.82
C PHE A 257 -7.03 -9.58 -15.47
N LYS A 258 -6.83 -8.78 -14.39
CA LYS A 258 -6.90 -9.24 -13.01
C LYS A 258 -7.97 -8.48 -12.22
N ILE A 259 -8.69 -9.22 -11.39
CA ILE A 259 -9.56 -8.66 -10.35
C ILE A 259 -8.87 -8.91 -9.02
N VAL A 260 -8.69 -7.88 -8.21
CA VAL A 260 -7.94 -7.96 -6.96
C VAL A 260 -8.72 -7.34 -5.81
N GLY A 261 -8.78 -8.07 -4.69
CA GLY A 261 -9.37 -7.57 -3.46
C GLY A 261 -8.33 -6.83 -2.63
N ILE A 262 -8.59 -5.57 -2.30
CA ILE A 262 -7.68 -4.73 -1.52
C ILE A 262 -8.43 -4.18 -0.31
N ALA A 263 -7.92 -4.44 0.90
CA ALA A 263 -8.56 -3.98 2.13
C ALA A 263 -8.62 -2.46 2.27
N TYR A 264 -7.72 -1.71 1.61
CA TYR A 264 -7.77 -0.25 1.59
C TYR A 264 -8.91 0.32 0.75
N CYS A 265 -9.52 -0.48 -0.12
CA CYS A 265 -10.72 -0.11 -0.86
C CYS A 265 -11.99 -0.16 -0.01
N ASP A 266 -11.97 -0.87 1.12
CA ASP A 266 -13.10 -0.95 2.07
C ASP A 266 -13.29 0.37 2.81
N GLN A 267 -14.53 0.81 2.99
CA GLN A 267 -14.91 2.05 3.67
C GLN A 267 -14.26 2.21 5.05
N VAL A 268 -14.16 1.12 5.81
CA VAL A 268 -13.61 1.12 7.18
C VAL A 268 -12.13 1.52 7.22
N ASN A 269 -11.37 1.17 6.18
CA ASN A 269 -9.92 1.33 6.14
C ASN A 269 -9.46 2.64 5.47
N ASN A 270 -10.38 3.41 4.88
CA ASN A 270 -10.04 4.62 4.13
C ASN A 270 -10.68 5.91 4.65
N ALA A 271 -11.23 5.87 5.86
CA ALA A 271 -11.84 7.04 6.49
C ALA A 271 -10.83 8.21 6.64
N GLY A 272 -11.26 9.41 6.23
CA GLY A 272 -10.47 10.64 6.32
C GLY A 272 -9.43 10.83 5.21
N TYR A 273 -9.45 10.01 4.14
CA TYR A 273 -8.61 10.26 2.95
C TYR A 273 -9.36 11.08 1.89
N TRP A 274 -10.44 10.56 1.31
CA TRP A 274 -11.27 11.26 0.32
C TRP A 274 -12.71 11.53 0.79
N ALA A 275 -13.14 10.87 1.85
CA ALA A 275 -14.40 11.10 2.53
C ALA A 275 -14.21 11.00 4.04
N ALA A 276 -14.89 11.83 4.82
CA ALA A 276 -14.74 11.87 6.28
C ALA A 276 -15.00 10.50 6.92
N ASN A 277 -16.09 9.84 6.52
CA ASN A 277 -16.48 8.53 7.01
C ASN A 277 -15.97 7.36 6.15
N GLY A 278 -15.12 7.66 5.14
CA GLY A 278 -14.73 6.68 4.13
C GLY A 278 -15.85 6.38 3.13
N SER A 279 -15.50 5.64 2.08
CA SER A 279 -16.45 5.06 1.13
C SER A 279 -15.83 3.83 0.48
N ASN A 280 -16.67 2.88 0.09
CA ASN A 280 -16.19 1.75 -0.70
C ASN A 280 -15.74 2.27 -2.07
N ARG A 281 -14.48 2.04 -2.42
CA ARG A 281 -13.88 2.50 -3.67
C ARG A 281 -13.43 1.35 -4.52
N TYR A 282 -13.87 1.37 -5.77
CA TYR A 282 -13.44 0.45 -6.81
C TYR A 282 -12.59 1.23 -7.79
N VAL A 283 -11.52 0.63 -8.28
CA VAL A 283 -10.61 1.29 -9.22
C VAL A 283 -10.35 0.42 -10.41
N LEU A 284 -10.67 0.95 -11.58
CA LEU A 284 -10.35 0.32 -12.85
C LEU A 284 -9.18 1.10 -13.46
N TYR A 285 -8.05 0.44 -13.71
CA TYR A 285 -6.84 1.11 -14.18
C TYR A 285 -5.98 0.19 -15.05
N ARG A 286 -5.03 0.79 -15.74
CA ARG A 286 -3.95 0.09 -16.43
C ARG A 286 -2.69 0.13 -15.60
N ARG A 287 -2.13 -1.05 -15.30
CA ARG A 287 -0.87 -1.19 -14.54
C ARG A 287 0.32 -1.07 -15.50
N ASP A 288 0.66 0.14 -15.86
CA ASP A 288 1.79 0.47 -16.74
C ASP A 288 2.64 1.57 -16.11
N PRO A 289 3.98 1.48 -16.13
CA PRO A 289 4.87 2.55 -15.62
C PRO A 289 4.66 3.91 -16.27
N GLU A 290 4.12 3.97 -17.49
CA GLU A 290 3.76 5.22 -18.15
C GLU A 290 2.41 5.77 -17.69
N THR A 291 1.52 4.91 -17.17
CA THR A 291 0.23 5.34 -16.62
C THR A 291 0.36 5.79 -15.19
N LEU A 292 1.00 4.98 -14.35
CA LEU A 292 1.19 5.26 -12.93
C LEU A 292 2.47 4.60 -12.40
N LYS A 293 3.14 5.25 -11.46
CA LYS A 293 4.27 4.65 -10.74
C LYS A 293 4.47 5.29 -9.36
N MET A 294 5.23 4.59 -8.53
CA MET A 294 5.74 5.09 -7.26
C MET A 294 7.27 5.07 -7.29
N ASP A 295 7.91 6.17 -6.92
CA ASP A 295 9.36 6.28 -6.85
C ASP A 295 9.84 6.14 -5.41
N ILE A 296 10.88 5.33 -5.20
CA ILE A 296 11.58 5.17 -3.92
C ILE A 296 13.05 5.52 -4.16
N PRO A 297 13.41 6.83 -4.13
CA PRO A 297 14.79 7.26 -4.42
C PRO A 297 15.81 6.61 -3.49
N VAL A 298 15.47 6.49 -2.22
CA VAL A 298 16.30 5.85 -1.19
C VAL A 298 15.46 4.83 -0.44
N ASP A 299 15.79 3.55 -0.61
CA ASP A 299 15.18 2.47 0.18
C ASP A 299 15.64 2.58 1.65
N PHE A 300 15.04 1.77 2.50
CA PHE A 300 15.33 1.75 3.92
C PHE A 300 16.82 1.55 4.22
N ILE A 301 17.44 2.57 4.81
CA ILE A 301 18.80 2.55 5.33
C ILE A 301 18.75 2.58 6.85
N LEU A 302 19.43 1.63 7.48
CA LEU A 302 19.58 1.60 8.92
C LEU A 302 20.97 2.09 9.30
N ASN A 303 21.03 3.25 9.93
CA ASN A 303 22.28 3.73 10.52
C ASN A 303 22.53 3.01 11.83
N PRO A 304 23.77 2.53 12.06
CA PRO A 304 24.13 1.86 13.29
C PRO A 304 23.96 2.78 14.49
N ALA A 305 23.62 2.20 15.64
CA ALA A 305 23.47 2.96 16.86
C ALA A 305 24.83 3.50 17.34
N ALA A 306 24.87 4.78 17.65
CA ALA A 306 26.00 5.48 18.25
C ALA A 306 25.65 5.90 19.68
N THR A 307 26.66 6.06 20.53
CA THR A 307 26.51 6.54 21.90
C THR A 307 27.35 7.81 22.11
N ALA A 308 26.81 8.74 22.87
CA ALA A 308 27.53 9.92 23.31
C ALA A 308 28.00 9.80 24.77
N ASP A 309 27.35 8.98 25.59
CA ASP A 309 27.53 8.87 27.04
C ASP A 309 27.91 7.43 27.48
N ASN A 310 28.15 6.49 26.58
CA ASN A 310 28.40 5.07 26.84
C ASN A 310 27.30 4.37 27.66
N TYR A 311 26.14 5.00 27.82
CA TYR A 311 25.00 4.44 28.53
C TYR A 311 23.76 4.29 27.63
N ASN A 312 23.51 5.28 26.76
CA ASN A 312 22.42 5.27 25.80
C ASN A 312 22.96 5.16 24.38
N TRP A 313 22.34 4.28 23.59
CA TRP A 313 22.63 4.12 22.17
C TRP A 313 21.44 4.55 21.35
N ASN A 314 21.70 5.42 20.37
CA ASN A 314 20.70 5.97 19.46
C ASN A 314 21.06 5.60 18.03
N GLY A 315 20.12 5.01 17.31
CA GLY A 315 20.25 4.74 15.88
C GLY A 315 19.04 5.29 15.14
N VAL A 316 19.18 5.47 13.83
CA VAL A 316 18.14 6.04 12.97
C VAL A 316 17.98 5.18 11.74
N GLY A 317 16.73 4.81 11.42
CA GLY A 317 16.34 4.33 10.11
C GLY A 317 15.84 5.49 9.26
N LEU A 318 16.26 5.55 8.02
CA LEU A 318 15.84 6.59 7.08
C LEU A 318 15.57 6.01 5.69
N GLY A 319 14.78 6.74 4.91
CA GLY A 319 14.48 6.42 3.52
C GLY A 319 13.71 7.56 2.87
N GLN A 320 13.56 7.52 1.55
CA GLN A 320 12.80 8.48 0.77
C GLN A 320 11.82 7.77 -0.15
N PHE A 321 10.63 8.33 -0.29
CA PHE A 321 9.60 7.82 -1.17
C PHE A 321 8.71 8.93 -1.72
N SER A 322 8.06 8.66 -2.85
CA SER A 322 6.96 9.48 -3.37
C SER A 322 5.61 8.85 -3.04
N GLY A 323 4.53 9.56 -3.35
CA GLY A 323 3.21 8.95 -3.52
C GLY A 323 3.13 8.14 -4.82
N THR A 324 1.96 7.55 -5.07
CA THR A 324 1.65 6.97 -6.38
C THR A 324 1.23 8.08 -7.32
N ILE A 325 2.06 8.33 -8.33
CA ILE A 325 1.83 9.37 -9.31
C ILE A 325 1.13 8.77 -10.51
N ILE A 326 0.04 9.39 -10.92
CA ILE A 326 -0.72 9.00 -12.10
C ILE A 326 -0.39 10.01 -13.22
N TYR A 327 0.30 9.55 -14.25
CA TYR A 327 0.68 10.38 -15.41
C TYR A 327 -0.45 10.48 -16.41
N ARG A 328 -1.08 9.36 -16.75
CA ARG A 328 -2.21 9.28 -17.69
C ARG A 328 -3.51 9.14 -16.93
N VAL A 329 -4.01 10.27 -16.42
CA VAL A 329 -5.22 10.33 -15.59
C VAL A 329 -6.44 9.65 -16.25
N PRO A 330 -6.71 9.78 -17.56
CA PRO A 330 -7.86 9.12 -18.19
C PRO A 330 -7.81 7.59 -18.18
N GLU A 331 -6.66 6.98 -17.95
CA GLU A 331 -6.49 5.52 -17.86
C GLU A 331 -6.78 4.95 -16.46
N VAL A 332 -7.20 5.81 -15.54
CA VAL A 332 -7.61 5.43 -14.18
C VAL A 332 -9.00 6.00 -13.91
N MET A 333 -9.88 5.20 -13.35
CA MET A 333 -11.23 5.64 -13.00
C MET A 333 -11.65 5.07 -11.65
N TYR A 334 -12.26 5.92 -10.83
CA TYR A 334 -12.79 5.56 -9.53
C TYR A 334 -14.31 5.41 -9.57
N PHE A 335 -14.80 4.42 -8.84
CA PHE A 335 -16.21 4.23 -8.58
C PHE A 335 -16.43 4.19 -7.07
N ASN A 336 -17.28 5.04 -6.57
CA ASN A 336 -17.51 5.18 -5.12
C ASN A 336 -18.96 4.94 -4.77
N TRP A 337 -19.17 4.25 -3.64
CA TRP A 337 -20.44 4.30 -2.94
C TRP A 337 -20.18 4.25 -1.43
N ALA A 338 -21.07 4.87 -0.65
CA ALA A 338 -21.04 4.80 0.81
C ALA A 338 -22.15 3.87 1.28
N ALA A 339 -21.82 2.95 2.21
CA ALA A 339 -22.78 2.04 2.80
C ALA A 339 -23.65 2.76 3.84
#